data_1e5f91b2f6dd41b73df38c78d621ecea
#
_entry.id   1e5f91b2f6dd41b73df38c78d621ecea
#
_cell.length_a   1.000
_cell.length_b   1.000
_cell.length_c   1.000
_cell.angle_alpha   90.00
_cell.angle_beta   90.00
_cell.angle_gamma   90.00
#
_symmetry.space_group_name_H-M   'P 1'
#
loop_
_entity.id
_entity.type
_entity.pdbx_description
1 polymer ?
#
loop_
_entity_poly.entity_id
_entity_poly.type
_entity_poly.pdbx_seq_one_letter_code
_entity_poly.pdbx_strand_id
1 'polypeptide(L)'
;PNIEFFLANVDPNGNSTNGIIRKYTEREEFLMFEDIFSNEITLDEVKFSETDGSDAWDTQKYLNIWVCNIGSLDVLGLELGQVYGYAYPPTNIDDALATLGDVVVPDWPVDMLSNDENVQGVVLHYTALGRNNPSANEDGMTENNLGRAAVHEVAHYLGLRHIWGDALAFFGDDGCSVDDGIEDTPNQDAASNFVCNFDQDTCSDGTDDFPDMV
;
A
#
# COMPACT_ATOMS: atom_id res chain seq x y z
N PRO A 1 -17.65 10.67 -9.00
CA PRO A 1 -16.61 11.67 -9.29
C PRO A 1 -15.51 11.01 -10.11
N ASN A 2 -14.99 11.75 -11.11
CA ASN A 2 -13.83 11.28 -11.85
C ASN A 2 -12.57 11.78 -11.15
N ILE A 3 -11.70 10.87 -10.75
CA ILE A 3 -10.38 11.21 -10.22
C ILE A 3 -9.38 11.06 -11.37
N GLU A 4 -8.59 12.10 -11.61
CA GLU A 4 -7.54 12.08 -12.61
C GLU A 4 -6.20 12.41 -11.96
N PHE A 5 -5.17 11.65 -12.28
CA PHE A 5 -3.82 11.84 -11.78
C PHE A 5 -2.93 12.46 -12.85
N PHE A 6 -2.16 13.46 -12.45
CA PHE A 6 -1.23 14.16 -13.32
C PHE A 6 0.13 14.26 -12.63
N LEU A 7 1.20 14.16 -13.40
CA LEU A 7 2.50 14.55 -12.89
C LEU A 7 2.50 16.05 -12.57
N ALA A 8 3.06 16.40 -11.41
CA ALA A 8 3.15 17.78 -10.99
C ALA A 8 3.96 18.61 -12.00
N ASN A 9 3.45 19.76 -12.39
CA ASN A 9 4.13 20.68 -13.28
C ASN A 9 4.71 21.91 -12.56
N VAL A 10 4.41 22.05 -11.28
CA VAL A 10 4.93 23.06 -10.36
C VAL A 10 5.42 22.38 -9.09
N ASP A 11 6.61 22.72 -8.63
CA ASP A 11 7.16 22.23 -7.37
C ASP A 11 6.63 23.01 -6.15
N PRO A 12 6.89 22.60 -4.90
CA PRO A 12 6.45 23.34 -3.71
C PRO A 12 6.96 24.79 -3.61
N ASN A 13 8.04 25.12 -4.32
CA ASN A 13 8.63 26.47 -4.36
C ASN A 13 8.07 27.33 -5.49
N GLY A 14 7.15 26.80 -6.29
CA GLY A 14 6.52 27.51 -7.42
C GLY A 14 7.32 27.43 -8.73
N ASN A 15 8.36 26.60 -8.82
CA ASN A 15 9.14 26.42 -10.03
C ASN A 15 8.52 25.36 -10.94
N SER A 16 8.77 25.48 -12.24
CA SER A 16 8.36 24.45 -13.22
C SER A 16 9.11 23.15 -12.97
N THR A 17 8.40 22.03 -13.02
CA THR A 17 8.92 20.68 -12.84
C THR A 17 8.22 19.68 -13.78
N ASN A 18 8.77 18.48 -13.91
CA ASN A 18 8.09 17.35 -14.53
C ASN A 18 7.51 16.37 -13.50
N GLY A 19 7.52 16.74 -12.21
CA GLY A 19 6.96 15.94 -11.12
C GLY A 19 7.79 14.72 -10.75
N ILE A 20 8.98 14.53 -11.31
CA ILE A 20 9.83 13.37 -11.05
C ILE A 20 11.15 13.84 -10.47
N ILE A 21 11.42 13.43 -9.22
CA ILE A 21 12.69 13.64 -8.55
C ILE A 21 13.50 12.35 -8.63
N ARG A 22 14.79 12.47 -8.92
CA ARG A 22 15.74 11.37 -8.85
C ARG A 22 16.79 11.70 -7.82
N LYS A 23 16.82 10.93 -6.74
CA LYS A 23 17.82 11.07 -5.68
C LYS A 23 18.79 9.89 -5.75
N TYR A 24 20.07 10.19 -5.75
CA TYR A 24 21.10 9.18 -5.59
C TYR A 24 21.19 8.79 -4.11
N THR A 25 21.32 7.51 -3.84
CA THR A 25 21.62 6.96 -2.52
C THR A 25 22.63 5.82 -2.68
N GLU A 26 23.46 5.60 -1.67
CA GLU A 26 24.33 4.44 -1.56
C GLU A 26 23.62 3.25 -0.89
N ARG A 27 22.39 3.48 -0.42
CA ARG A 27 21.58 2.47 0.22
C ARG A 27 21.02 1.51 -0.82
N GLU A 28 21.26 0.22 -0.62
CA GLU A 28 20.86 -0.82 -1.57
C GLU A 28 19.36 -1.13 -1.50
N GLU A 29 18.76 -1.03 -0.30
CA GLU A 29 17.34 -1.29 -0.07
C GLU A 29 16.78 -0.45 1.09
N PHE A 30 15.47 -0.25 1.05
CA PHE A 30 14.66 0.33 2.11
C PHE A 30 13.67 -0.71 2.60
N LEU A 31 13.12 -0.54 3.78
CA LEU A 31 12.32 -1.50 4.50
C LEU A 31 13.15 -2.70 4.98
N MET A 32 13.50 -2.64 6.23
CA MET A 32 14.08 -3.78 6.92
C MET A 32 13.17 -4.07 8.11
N PHE A 33 12.46 -5.18 8.06
CA PHE A 33 11.85 -5.74 9.25
C PHE A 33 12.95 -6.46 10.05
N GLU A 34 13.88 -5.72 10.61
CA GLU A 34 14.96 -6.32 11.40
C GLU A 34 14.45 -7.01 12.66
N ASP A 35 13.28 -6.61 13.16
CA ASP A 35 12.61 -7.33 14.25
C ASP A 35 11.20 -6.79 14.49
N ILE A 36 10.15 -7.51 14.10
CA ILE A 36 8.77 -7.18 14.51
C ILE A 36 8.57 -7.20 16.03
N PHE A 37 9.53 -7.76 16.79
CA PHE A 37 9.50 -7.77 18.25
C PHE A 37 10.30 -6.62 18.88
N SER A 38 11.12 -5.87 18.11
CA SER A 38 11.92 -4.77 18.64
C SER A 38 11.22 -3.40 18.66
N ASN A 39 10.02 -3.28 18.09
CA ASN A 39 9.31 -2.01 17.85
C ASN A 39 10.06 -1.00 16.95
N GLU A 40 11.08 -1.40 16.24
CA GLU A 40 11.80 -0.56 15.28
C GLU A 40 11.43 -0.99 13.86
N ILE A 41 10.23 -0.62 13.41
CA ILE A 41 9.83 -0.76 12.02
C ILE A 41 10.35 0.44 11.26
N THR A 42 11.28 0.23 10.34
CA THR A 42 11.92 1.31 9.55
C THR A 42 11.24 1.54 8.19
N LEU A 43 9.92 1.34 8.14
CA LEU A 43 9.11 1.47 6.93
C LEU A 43 9.27 2.82 6.22
N ASP A 44 9.49 3.87 7.00
CA ASP A 44 9.38 5.24 6.50
C ASP A 44 10.72 5.88 6.12
N GLU A 45 11.84 5.18 6.27
CA GLU A 45 13.15 5.76 5.99
C GLU A 45 13.31 6.27 4.54
N VAL A 46 12.64 5.63 3.56
CA VAL A 46 12.62 6.10 2.17
C VAL A 46 12.00 7.48 2.01
N LYS A 47 11.18 7.91 2.98
CA LYS A 47 10.41 9.16 2.95
C LYS A 47 11.15 10.35 3.57
N PHE A 48 12.37 10.15 4.07
CA PHE A 48 13.16 11.20 4.71
C PHE A 48 14.54 11.31 4.11
N SER A 49 14.96 12.55 3.84
CA SER A 49 16.28 12.83 3.31
C SER A 49 17.40 12.58 4.32
N GLU A 50 17.09 12.58 5.61
CA GLU A 50 18.01 12.29 6.71
C GLU A 50 18.42 10.81 6.76
N THR A 51 17.60 9.94 6.20
CA THR A 51 17.83 8.47 6.11
C THR A 51 18.12 8.01 4.69
N ASP A 52 18.71 8.88 3.86
CA ASP A 52 19.03 8.66 2.45
C ASP A 52 17.82 8.52 1.51
N GLY A 53 16.60 8.67 2.03
CA GLY A 53 15.36 8.77 1.28
C GLY A 53 15.10 10.16 0.69
N SER A 54 13.87 10.49 0.40
CA SER A 54 13.44 11.76 -0.18
C SER A 54 12.22 12.31 0.54
N ASP A 55 12.32 13.53 1.04
CA ASP A 55 11.24 14.18 1.75
C ASP A 55 9.98 14.34 0.89
N ALA A 56 8.82 14.21 1.53
CA ALA A 56 7.54 14.44 0.89
C ALA A 56 7.38 15.90 0.42
N TRP A 57 6.68 16.09 -0.66
CA TRP A 57 6.07 17.39 -0.95
C TRP A 57 4.80 17.56 -0.14
N ASP A 58 4.33 18.80 0.01
CA ASP A 58 3.10 19.14 0.74
C ASP A 58 1.95 18.15 0.43
N THR A 59 1.66 17.27 1.39
CA THR A 59 0.71 16.16 1.24
C THR A 59 -0.73 16.61 1.08
N GLN A 60 -1.03 17.87 1.39
CA GLN A 60 -2.34 18.46 1.11
C GLN A 60 -2.53 18.87 -0.36
N LYS A 61 -1.48 18.83 -1.17
CA LYS A 61 -1.50 19.25 -2.58
C LYS A 61 -1.00 18.18 -3.53
N TYR A 62 -0.17 17.27 -3.05
CA TYR A 62 0.49 16.28 -3.88
C TYR A 62 0.29 14.88 -3.30
N LEU A 63 -0.06 13.94 -4.13
CA LEU A 63 0.15 12.53 -3.83
C LEU A 63 1.63 12.23 -4.04
N ASN A 64 2.34 11.92 -2.95
CA ASN A 64 3.74 11.52 -3.01
C ASN A 64 3.83 10.02 -3.32
N ILE A 65 4.69 9.69 -4.27
CA ILE A 65 4.98 8.30 -4.64
C ILE A 65 6.48 8.11 -4.62
N TRP A 66 6.99 7.25 -3.74
CA TRP A 66 8.38 6.86 -3.68
C TRP A 66 8.57 5.55 -4.44
N VAL A 67 9.66 5.46 -5.18
CA VAL A 67 10.02 4.24 -5.92
C VAL A 67 11.43 3.87 -5.54
N CYS A 68 11.60 2.69 -4.94
CA CYS A 68 12.88 2.23 -4.43
C CYS A 68 12.99 0.71 -4.54
N ASN A 69 14.13 0.17 -4.15
CA ASN A 69 14.25 -1.24 -3.81
C ASN A 69 13.70 -1.43 -2.40
N ILE A 70 12.56 -2.11 -2.28
CA ILE A 70 11.98 -2.50 -0.99
C ILE A 70 12.55 -3.87 -0.65
N GLY A 71 13.13 -4.02 0.54
CA GLY A 71 13.62 -5.31 1.02
C GLY A 71 12.51 -6.35 1.14
N SER A 72 12.89 -7.61 1.17
CA SER A 72 11.97 -8.70 1.45
C SER A 72 11.57 -8.73 2.92
N LEU A 73 10.36 -9.22 3.19
CA LEU A 73 9.91 -9.44 4.55
C LEU A 73 10.52 -10.74 5.09
N ASP A 74 11.45 -10.61 6.00
CA ASP A 74 12.06 -11.74 6.74
C ASP A 74 11.63 -11.65 8.22
N VAL A 75 10.97 -12.68 8.70
CA VAL A 75 10.54 -12.78 10.09
C VAL A 75 11.20 -13.99 10.73
N LEU A 76 12.11 -13.75 11.64
CA LEU A 76 12.89 -14.80 12.36
C LEU A 76 13.62 -15.77 11.42
N GLY A 77 14.11 -15.29 10.29
CA GLY A 77 14.79 -16.12 9.29
C GLY A 77 13.81 -16.92 8.39
N LEU A 78 12.53 -16.59 8.42
CA LEU A 78 11.53 -17.06 7.47
C LEU A 78 11.26 -15.94 6.48
N GLU A 79 11.66 -16.13 5.25
CA GLU A 79 11.34 -15.22 4.16
C GLU A 79 9.84 -15.34 3.86
N LEU A 80 9.07 -14.30 4.22
CA LEU A 80 7.62 -14.24 4.01
C LEU A 80 7.26 -13.72 2.62
N GLY A 81 8.23 -13.14 1.90
CA GLY A 81 8.05 -12.70 0.52
C GLY A 81 8.52 -11.28 0.25
N GLN A 82 8.47 -10.91 -1.02
CA GLN A 82 8.78 -9.57 -1.49
C GLN A 82 7.60 -8.63 -1.26
N VAL A 83 7.85 -7.48 -0.64
CA VAL A 83 6.87 -6.39 -0.55
C VAL A 83 6.96 -5.55 -1.83
N TYR A 84 5.86 -5.45 -2.58
CA TYR A 84 5.81 -4.71 -3.84
C TYR A 84 5.33 -3.28 -3.69
N GLY A 85 4.70 -2.95 -2.58
CA GLY A 85 4.30 -1.61 -2.23
C GLY A 85 3.67 -1.56 -0.84
N TYR A 86 3.44 -0.35 -0.39
CA TYR A 86 2.61 -0.03 0.78
C TYR A 86 2.17 1.42 0.71
N ALA A 87 1.09 1.75 1.39
CA ALA A 87 0.55 3.09 1.41
C ALA A 87 0.12 3.52 2.82
N TYR A 88 0.27 4.81 3.09
CA TYR A 88 -0.39 5.46 4.22
C TYR A 88 -1.46 6.41 3.68
N PRO A 89 -2.73 6.24 4.08
CA PRO A 89 -3.78 7.17 3.74
C PRO A 89 -3.56 8.54 4.41
N PRO A 90 -4.29 9.58 3.99
CA PRO A 90 -4.28 10.85 4.70
C PRO A 90 -4.64 10.69 6.18
N THR A 91 -3.98 11.43 7.06
CA THR A 91 -4.20 11.35 8.53
C THR A 91 -5.64 11.64 8.97
N ASN A 92 -6.43 12.28 8.12
CA ASN A 92 -7.84 12.59 8.35
C ASN A 92 -8.79 11.71 7.54
N ILE A 93 -8.36 10.51 7.15
CA ILE A 93 -9.16 9.63 6.28
C ILE A 93 -10.51 9.29 6.92
N ASP A 94 -10.54 8.99 8.22
CA ASP A 94 -11.76 8.65 8.92
C ASP A 94 -12.74 9.83 8.96
N ASP A 95 -12.24 11.05 9.18
CA ASP A 95 -13.05 12.27 9.12
C ASP A 95 -13.61 12.50 7.71
N ALA A 96 -12.82 12.24 6.68
CA ALA A 96 -13.22 12.39 5.29
C ALA A 96 -14.30 11.36 4.92
N LEU A 97 -14.12 10.10 5.32
CA LEU A 97 -15.09 9.02 5.08
C LEU A 97 -16.41 9.25 5.84
N ALA A 98 -16.35 9.76 7.06
CA ALA A 98 -17.53 10.10 7.85
C ALA A 98 -18.44 11.17 7.18
N THR A 99 -17.91 11.92 6.21
CA THR A 99 -18.72 12.92 5.45
C THR A 99 -19.55 12.30 4.33
N LEU A 100 -19.34 11.03 3.99
CA LEU A 100 -20.03 10.33 2.90
C LEU A 100 -21.47 9.93 3.23
N GLY A 101 -21.99 10.30 4.41
CA GLY A 101 -23.38 10.14 4.81
C GLY A 101 -23.65 8.80 5.52
N ASP A 102 -24.64 8.05 5.04
CA ASP A 102 -25.10 6.83 5.74
C ASP A 102 -24.14 5.62 5.57
N VAL A 103 -22.98 5.82 4.96
CA VAL A 103 -21.95 4.76 4.82
C VAL A 103 -21.21 4.64 6.14
N VAL A 104 -21.39 3.54 6.84
CA VAL A 104 -20.61 3.20 8.02
C VAL A 104 -19.33 2.54 7.51
N VAL A 105 -18.25 3.32 7.44
CA VAL A 105 -16.91 2.79 7.18
C VAL A 105 -16.26 2.56 8.54
N PRO A 106 -15.77 1.35 8.83
CA PRO A 106 -15.01 1.12 10.06
C PRO A 106 -13.80 2.06 10.12
N ASP A 107 -13.44 2.53 11.32
CA ASP A 107 -12.22 3.31 11.50
C ASP A 107 -11.00 2.50 11.02
N TRP A 108 -10.05 3.17 10.40
CA TRP A 108 -8.79 2.54 10.07
C TRP A 108 -8.07 2.07 11.33
N PRO A 109 -7.46 0.87 11.33
CA PRO A 109 -6.64 0.44 12.45
C PRO A 109 -5.58 1.49 12.78
N VAL A 110 -5.50 1.88 14.06
CA VAL A 110 -4.60 2.97 14.49
C VAL A 110 -3.12 2.70 14.22
N ASP A 111 -2.74 1.45 14.08
CA ASP A 111 -1.40 0.99 13.73
C ASP A 111 -1.10 1.07 12.22
N MET A 112 -2.15 1.23 11.39
CA MET A 112 -2.03 1.48 9.95
C MET A 112 -2.11 2.96 9.60
N LEU A 113 -2.40 3.82 10.56
CA LEU A 113 -2.41 5.27 10.42
C LEU A 113 -1.12 5.87 10.98
N SER A 114 -0.57 6.83 10.29
CA SER A 114 0.52 7.65 10.83
C SER A 114 0.01 9.03 11.22
N ASN A 115 0.45 9.51 12.38
CA ASN A 115 0.22 10.90 12.80
C ASN A 115 1.18 11.90 12.13
N ASP A 116 2.15 11.41 11.37
CA ASP A 116 3.08 12.25 10.62
C ASP A 116 2.58 12.44 9.19
N GLU A 117 2.18 13.67 8.86
CA GLU A 117 1.72 14.01 7.51
C GLU A 117 2.79 13.78 6.44
N ASN A 118 4.07 13.78 6.81
CA ASN A 118 5.16 13.59 5.84
C ASN A 118 5.32 12.16 5.34
N VAL A 119 4.70 11.18 6.01
CA VAL A 119 4.74 9.79 5.55
C VAL A 119 3.55 9.39 4.67
N GLN A 120 2.55 10.27 4.52
CA GLN A 120 1.39 10.02 3.68
C GLN A 120 1.77 9.85 2.21
N GLY A 121 1.23 8.86 1.58
CA GLY A 121 1.49 8.55 0.17
C GLY A 121 1.78 7.09 -0.05
N VAL A 122 2.40 6.80 -1.17
CA VAL A 122 2.59 5.44 -1.69
C VAL A 122 4.07 5.15 -1.86
N VAL A 123 4.50 3.98 -1.44
CA VAL A 123 5.83 3.44 -1.75
C VAL A 123 5.69 2.24 -2.67
N LEU A 124 6.49 2.16 -3.72
CA LEU A 124 6.46 1.08 -4.70
C LEU A 124 7.84 0.49 -4.88
N HIS A 125 7.88 -0.83 -4.95
CA HIS A 125 9.09 -1.51 -5.40
C HIS A 125 9.34 -1.20 -6.88
N TYR A 126 10.60 -0.95 -7.24
CA TYR A 126 10.94 -0.50 -8.60
C TYR A 126 10.54 -1.50 -9.69
N THR A 127 10.50 -2.81 -9.38
CA THR A 127 10.10 -3.87 -10.33
C THR A 127 8.60 -3.88 -10.60
N ALA A 128 7.79 -3.37 -9.66
CA ALA A 128 6.34 -3.35 -9.75
C ALA A 128 5.77 -2.06 -10.36
N LEU A 129 6.63 -1.07 -10.64
CA LEU A 129 6.18 0.21 -11.20
C LEU A 129 5.87 0.13 -12.70
N GLY A 130 4.66 0.52 -13.04
CA GLY A 130 4.24 0.78 -14.42
C GLY A 130 4.01 -0.47 -15.27
N ARG A 131 3.78 -0.24 -16.57
CA ARG A 131 3.55 -1.32 -17.53
C ARG A 131 4.81 -1.59 -18.35
N ASN A 132 5.01 -2.86 -18.71
CA ASN A 132 6.15 -3.32 -19.48
C ASN A 132 7.49 -2.89 -18.85
N ASN A 133 7.55 -2.92 -17.55
CA ASN A 133 8.76 -2.62 -16.80
C ASN A 133 9.83 -3.70 -17.11
N PRO A 134 11.00 -3.33 -17.65
CA PRO A 134 12.03 -4.30 -17.98
C PRO A 134 12.59 -5.01 -16.73
N SER A 135 12.53 -4.37 -15.57
CA SER A 135 12.98 -4.95 -14.30
C SER A 135 11.96 -5.89 -13.65
N ALA A 136 10.71 -5.95 -14.12
CA ALA A 136 9.69 -6.84 -13.56
C ALA A 136 10.06 -8.34 -13.66
N ASN A 137 11.00 -8.70 -14.52
CA ASN A 137 11.46 -10.07 -14.65
C ASN A 137 12.62 -10.43 -13.70
N GLU A 138 13.20 -9.45 -13.02
CA GLU A 138 14.34 -9.66 -12.11
C GLU A 138 13.94 -10.51 -10.91
N ASP A 139 12.70 -10.34 -10.44
CA ASP A 139 12.13 -11.11 -9.31
C ASP A 139 11.42 -12.39 -9.76
N GLY A 140 11.40 -12.70 -11.05
CA GLY A 140 10.66 -13.83 -11.59
C GLY A 140 9.13 -13.64 -11.64
N MET A 141 8.64 -12.48 -11.26
CA MET A 141 7.21 -12.13 -11.15
C MET A 141 6.77 -11.33 -12.38
N THR A 142 6.58 -12.01 -13.49
CA THR A 142 6.12 -11.39 -14.74
C THR A 142 4.70 -10.78 -14.64
N GLU A 143 3.92 -11.21 -13.65
CA GLU A 143 2.58 -10.71 -13.36
C GLU A 143 2.59 -9.23 -12.92
N ASN A 144 3.66 -8.76 -12.29
CA ASN A 144 3.78 -7.37 -11.82
C ASN A 144 3.95 -6.34 -12.96
N ASN A 145 3.99 -6.80 -14.21
CA ASN A 145 4.29 -5.99 -15.38
C ASN A 145 3.08 -5.19 -15.92
N LEU A 146 1.98 -5.12 -15.20
CA LEU A 146 0.77 -4.40 -15.61
C LEU A 146 0.55 -3.08 -14.83
N GLY A 147 1.41 -2.76 -13.87
CA GLY A 147 1.29 -1.58 -13.02
C GLY A 147 0.15 -1.68 -11.99
N ARG A 148 -0.30 -2.90 -11.69
CA ARG A 148 -1.40 -3.13 -10.74
C ARG A 148 -1.03 -2.80 -9.31
N ALA A 149 0.23 -3.05 -8.90
CA ALA A 149 0.70 -2.69 -7.58
C ALA A 149 0.50 -1.19 -7.30
N ALA A 150 0.82 -0.33 -8.26
CA ALA A 150 0.57 1.10 -8.09
C ALA A 150 -0.93 1.45 -7.96
N VAL A 151 -1.81 0.73 -8.68
CA VAL A 151 -3.26 0.91 -8.55
C VAL A 151 -3.74 0.46 -7.17
N HIS A 152 -3.23 -0.66 -6.68
CA HIS A 152 -3.53 -1.23 -5.37
C HIS A 152 -3.15 -0.24 -4.25
N GLU A 153 -1.90 0.21 -4.23
CA GLU A 153 -1.43 1.14 -3.19
C GLU A 153 -2.13 2.51 -3.24
N VAL A 154 -2.44 3.00 -4.44
CA VAL A 154 -3.23 4.24 -4.56
C VAL A 154 -4.66 4.03 -4.07
N ALA A 155 -5.23 2.84 -4.22
CA ALA A 155 -6.53 2.52 -3.67
C ALA A 155 -6.51 2.56 -2.12
N HIS A 156 -5.47 2.02 -1.48
CA HIS A 156 -5.25 2.16 -0.03
C HIS A 156 -5.11 3.62 0.39
N TYR A 157 -4.30 4.40 -0.34
CA TYR A 157 -4.19 5.84 -0.09
C TYR A 157 -5.54 6.57 -0.15
N LEU A 158 -6.45 6.12 -1.01
CA LEU A 158 -7.81 6.66 -1.14
C LEU A 158 -8.81 6.07 -0.13
N GLY A 159 -8.37 5.21 0.78
CA GLY A 159 -9.17 4.68 1.87
C GLY A 159 -9.80 3.30 1.62
N LEU A 160 -9.45 2.60 0.55
CA LEU A 160 -9.89 1.22 0.36
C LEU A 160 -9.04 0.26 1.18
N ARG A 161 -9.68 -0.71 1.81
CA ARG A 161 -9.02 -1.81 2.55
C ARG A 161 -8.91 -3.04 1.68
N HIS A 162 -8.14 -4.00 2.15
CA HIS A 162 -8.21 -5.34 1.58
C HIS A 162 -9.58 -5.98 1.84
N ILE A 163 -10.02 -6.82 0.92
CA ILE A 163 -11.33 -7.48 1.01
C ILE A 163 -11.48 -8.44 2.21
N TRP A 164 -10.37 -8.81 2.86
CA TRP A 164 -10.38 -9.56 4.13
C TRP A 164 -10.29 -8.64 5.36
N GLY A 165 -10.61 -7.36 5.22
CA GLY A 165 -10.65 -6.37 6.31
C GLY A 165 -9.30 -6.14 7.00
N ASP A 166 -8.18 -6.47 6.35
CA ASP A 166 -6.82 -6.41 6.91
C ASP A 166 -6.57 -7.34 8.11
N ALA A 167 -7.39 -8.40 8.24
CA ALA A 167 -7.20 -9.41 9.28
C ALA A 167 -5.83 -10.10 9.14
N LEU A 168 -5.10 -10.15 10.24
CA LEU A 168 -3.80 -10.81 10.32
C LEU A 168 -3.97 -12.23 10.83
N ALA A 169 -4.33 -13.17 9.95
CA ALA A 169 -4.59 -14.57 10.29
C ALA A 169 -3.40 -15.23 11.01
N PHE A 170 -2.16 -14.81 10.74
CA PHE A 170 -0.97 -15.28 11.45
C PHE A 170 -1.01 -14.94 12.96
N PHE A 171 -1.67 -13.85 13.33
CA PHE A 171 -1.87 -13.44 14.73
C PHE A 171 -3.17 -13.94 15.33
N GLY A 172 -3.95 -14.71 14.56
CA GLY A 172 -5.17 -15.37 15.02
C GLY A 172 -6.44 -14.54 14.79
N ASP A 173 -6.37 -13.52 13.95
CA ASP A 173 -7.56 -12.79 13.52
C ASP A 173 -8.39 -13.66 12.59
N ASP A 174 -9.70 -13.51 12.68
CA ASP A 174 -10.70 -14.19 11.84
C ASP A 174 -11.21 -13.19 10.80
N GLY A 175 -10.69 -13.26 9.57
CA GLY A 175 -11.09 -12.39 8.48
C GLY A 175 -12.57 -12.45 8.16
N CYS A 176 -13.24 -13.57 8.45
CA CYS A 176 -14.69 -13.70 8.28
C CYS A 176 -15.50 -12.83 9.24
N SER A 177 -14.87 -12.32 10.30
CA SER A 177 -15.50 -11.43 11.29
C SER A 177 -15.12 -9.96 11.10
N VAL A 178 -14.25 -9.67 10.17
CA VAL A 178 -13.76 -8.31 9.86
C VAL A 178 -14.25 -7.91 8.48
N ASP A 179 -14.75 -6.69 8.35
CA ASP A 179 -15.33 -6.15 7.13
C ASP A 179 -14.41 -5.08 6.53
N ASP A 180 -14.34 -4.98 5.21
CA ASP A 180 -13.58 -3.94 4.52
C ASP A 180 -14.30 -2.57 4.47
N GLY A 181 -15.55 -2.53 4.95
CA GLY A 181 -16.42 -1.36 4.97
C GLY A 181 -17.20 -1.14 3.69
N ILE A 182 -17.25 -2.12 2.79
CA ILE A 182 -17.97 -2.03 1.52
C ILE A 182 -19.09 -3.07 1.49
N GLU A 183 -20.34 -2.63 1.54
CA GLU A 183 -21.56 -3.45 1.73
C GLU A 183 -21.71 -4.59 0.71
N ASP A 184 -21.22 -4.43 -0.51
CA ASP A 184 -21.37 -5.41 -1.59
C ASP A 184 -20.14 -6.30 -1.78
N THR A 185 -19.14 -6.19 -0.91
CA THR A 185 -17.98 -7.07 -0.86
C THR A 185 -18.25 -8.18 0.16
N PRO A 186 -18.22 -9.47 -0.23
CA PRO A 186 -18.34 -10.57 0.73
C PRO A 186 -17.13 -10.62 1.67
N ASN A 187 -17.34 -11.01 2.94
CA ASN A 187 -16.24 -11.22 3.86
C ASN A 187 -15.35 -12.38 3.40
N GLN A 188 -14.05 -12.21 3.51
CA GLN A 188 -13.06 -13.19 3.12
C GLN A 188 -12.07 -13.43 4.26
N ASP A 189 -11.70 -14.67 4.53
CA ASP A 189 -10.83 -15.02 5.68
C ASP A 189 -9.41 -14.51 5.53
N ALA A 190 -8.86 -14.54 4.32
CA ALA A 190 -7.50 -14.10 4.03
C ALA A 190 -7.32 -13.75 2.56
N ALA A 191 -6.17 -13.14 2.23
CA ALA A 191 -5.77 -12.90 0.85
C ALA A 191 -5.79 -14.17 0.01
N SER A 192 -6.31 -14.06 -1.22
CA SER A 192 -6.23 -15.15 -2.19
C SER A 192 -4.78 -15.35 -2.63
N ASN A 193 -4.24 -16.53 -2.41
CA ASN A 193 -2.85 -16.87 -2.72
C ASN A 193 -2.60 -16.88 -4.24
N PHE A 194 -2.42 -15.73 -4.87
CA PHE A 194 -1.95 -15.55 -6.26
C PHE A 194 -2.63 -16.41 -7.34
N VAL A 195 -3.73 -17.08 -7.01
CA VAL A 195 -4.50 -17.92 -7.92
C VAL A 195 -5.92 -17.39 -7.99
N CYS A 196 -6.33 -16.91 -9.17
CA CYS A 196 -7.73 -16.58 -9.42
C CYS A 196 -8.58 -17.86 -9.32
N ASN A 197 -9.08 -18.14 -8.13
CA ASN A 197 -10.02 -19.23 -7.90
C ASN A 197 -11.43 -18.64 -7.81
N PHE A 198 -12.21 -18.77 -8.86
CA PHE A 198 -13.56 -18.23 -8.94
C PHE A 198 -14.59 -19.01 -8.09
N ASP A 199 -14.21 -20.18 -7.58
CA ASP A 199 -15.05 -21.01 -6.71
C ASP A 199 -14.58 -20.94 -5.24
N GLN A 200 -13.79 -19.91 -4.88
CA GLN A 200 -13.33 -19.73 -3.51
C GLN A 200 -14.50 -19.26 -2.63
N ASP A 201 -14.65 -19.88 -1.48
CA ASP A 201 -15.60 -19.52 -0.43
C ASP A 201 -14.93 -19.86 0.90
N THR A 202 -14.32 -18.86 1.54
CA THR A 202 -13.56 -19.02 2.78
C THR A 202 -14.40 -18.76 4.02
N CYS A 203 -15.50 -18.00 3.88
CA CYS A 203 -16.40 -17.66 4.97
C CYS A 203 -17.77 -18.32 4.77
N SER A 204 -18.31 -18.93 5.82
CA SER A 204 -19.61 -19.64 5.79
C SER A 204 -20.81 -18.66 5.80
N ASP A 205 -20.75 -17.58 5.06
CA ASP A 205 -21.80 -16.56 4.98
C ASP A 205 -22.79 -16.81 3.82
N GLY A 206 -22.48 -17.75 2.92
CA GLY A 206 -23.32 -18.15 1.80
C GLY A 206 -23.13 -17.31 0.54
N THR A 207 -22.05 -16.52 0.50
CA THR A 207 -21.59 -15.79 -0.68
C THR A 207 -20.21 -16.29 -1.08
N ASP A 208 -19.94 -16.35 -2.39
CA ASP A 208 -18.61 -16.74 -2.88
C ASP A 208 -17.67 -15.55 -2.71
N ASP A 209 -16.43 -15.82 -2.29
CA ASP A 209 -15.37 -14.81 -2.19
C ASP A 209 -15.06 -14.19 -3.56
N PHE A 210 -14.59 -12.96 -3.56
CA PHE A 210 -13.96 -12.42 -4.75
C PHE A 210 -12.54 -12.94 -4.87
N PRO A 211 -12.11 -13.36 -6.07
CA PRO A 211 -10.69 -13.60 -6.29
C PRO A 211 -9.93 -12.28 -6.11
N ASP A 212 -8.94 -12.30 -5.21
CA ASP A 212 -8.05 -11.15 -5.02
C ASP A 212 -7.28 -10.91 -6.33
N MET A 213 -7.65 -9.85 -7.02
CA MET A 213 -7.08 -9.47 -8.31
C MET A 213 -6.08 -8.32 -8.11
N VAL A 214 -5.05 -8.59 -7.31
CA VAL A 214 -3.96 -7.64 -7.15
C VAL A 214 -3.14 -7.45 -8.44
#